data_f0a4699812579cf46671e363eaa45294
#
_entry.id   f0a4699812579cf46671e363eaa45294
#
_cell.length_a   1.000
_cell.length_b   1.000
_cell.length_c   1.000
_cell.angle_alpha   90.00
_cell.angle_beta   90.00
_cell.angle_gamma   90.00
#
_symmetry.space_group_name_H-M   'P 1'
#
loop_
_entity.id
_entity.type
_entity.pdbx_description
1 polymer ?
#
loop_
_entity_poly.entity_id
_entity_poly.type
_entity_poly.pdbx_seq_one_letter_code
_entity_poly.pdbx_strand_id
1 'polypeptide(L)'
;MNKKIKQILLLMLTRNTLYFILVLFGLSFSAGVNAQSRLYPKGREHSQGPLKRYHEKIDSLLLNNGKLDDFAFTIEPSFEGEQGCYYDNETSELVLKVVNKNIWYSAKVEVAEYRCSISRSTASLIEELFSAAVLSSSYLAQPNGLDGVTYEVLINGGYYTAECWSPKKDTNCHKLVRILEELSAAVKINDQVAVENLIPEIKELTTVFKELCDCLFV
;
A
#
# COMPACT_ATOMS: atom_id res chain seq x y z
N MET A 1 47.60 -24.24 33.69
CA MET A 1 47.21 -23.30 32.65
C MET A 1 47.42 -21.88 33.16
N ASN A 2 48.25 -21.09 32.48
CA ASN A 2 48.80 -19.81 32.95
C ASN A 2 47.65 -18.76 33.06
N LYS A 3 47.58 -18.01 34.18
CA LYS A 3 46.53 -17.01 34.48
C LYS A 3 46.34 -15.99 33.34
N LYS A 4 47.45 -15.62 32.68
CA LYS A 4 47.46 -14.73 31.50
C LYS A 4 46.71 -15.33 30.28
N ILE A 5 46.84 -16.66 30.02
CA ILE A 5 46.19 -17.32 28.89
C ILE A 5 44.68 -17.38 29.12
N LYS A 6 44.21 -17.62 30.36
CA LYS A 6 42.78 -17.58 30.71
C LYS A 6 42.15 -16.20 30.48
N GLN A 7 42.86 -15.14 30.82
CA GLN A 7 42.35 -13.77 30.61
C GLN A 7 42.26 -13.41 29.13
N ILE A 8 43.23 -13.83 28.31
CA ILE A 8 43.20 -13.58 26.85
C ILE A 8 42.08 -14.35 26.18
N LEU A 9 41.86 -15.61 26.57
CA LEU A 9 40.74 -16.43 26.03
C LEU A 9 39.37 -15.84 26.40
N LEU A 10 39.20 -15.36 27.65
CA LEU A 10 37.97 -14.72 28.12
C LEU A 10 37.68 -13.42 27.36
N LEU A 11 38.71 -12.60 27.10
CA LEU A 11 38.58 -11.37 26.30
C LEU A 11 38.21 -11.64 24.82
N MET A 12 38.76 -12.70 24.23
CA MET A 12 38.40 -13.09 22.86
C MET A 12 36.97 -13.62 22.76
N LEU A 13 36.55 -14.44 23.74
CA LEU A 13 35.16 -14.94 23.78
C LEU A 13 34.15 -13.79 23.94
N THR A 14 34.38 -12.85 24.85
CA THR A 14 33.47 -11.71 25.05
C THR A 14 33.40 -10.79 23.83
N ARG A 15 34.52 -10.59 23.13
CA ARG A 15 34.58 -9.75 21.92
C ARG A 15 33.78 -10.39 20.77
N ASN A 16 33.95 -11.69 20.55
CA ASN A 16 33.20 -12.42 19.50
C ASN A 16 31.70 -12.49 19.81
N THR A 17 31.31 -12.67 21.06
CA THR A 17 29.89 -12.66 21.47
C THR A 17 29.28 -11.28 21.28
N LEU A 18 30.01 -10.20 21.55
CA LEU A 18 29.55 -8.83 21.34
C LEU A 18 29.34 -8.52 19.83
N TYR A 19 30.25 -8.97 18.97
CA TYR A 19 30.12 -8.85 17.52
C TYR A 19 28.91 -9.63 17.00
N PHE A 20 28.68 -10.83 17.50
CA PHE A 20 27.52 -11.65 17.10
C PHE A 20 26.19 -11.00 17.52
N ILE A 21 26.13 -10.42 18.71
CA ILE A 21 24.95 -9.68 19.19
C ILE A 21 24.72 -8.42 18.35
N LEU A 22 25.77 -7.67 18.02
CA LEU A 22 25.66 -6.47 17.16
C LEU A 22 25.21 -6.79 15.73
N VAL A 23 25.68 -7.90 15.16
CA VAL A 23 25.24 -8.38 13.84
C VAL A 23 23.79 -8.83 13.87
N LEU A 24 23.36 -9.58 14.89
CA LEU A 24 21.97 -9.98 15.07
C LEU A 24 21.03 -8.78 15.29
N PHE A 25 21.46 -7.78 16.08
CA PHE A 25 20.71 -6.54 16.25
C PHE A 25 20.64 -5.72 14.95
N GLY A 26 21.73 -5.61 14.20
CA GLY A 26 21.76 -4.95 12.90
C GLY A 26 20.84 -5.59 11.87
N LEU A 27 20.81 -6.93 11.81
CA LEU A 27 19.91 -7.70 10.93
C LEU A 27 18.44 -7.55 11.34
N SER A 28 18.15 -7.48 12.65
CA SER A 28 16.78 -7.29 13.14
C SER A 28 16.25 -5.88 12.84
N PHE A 29 17.11 -4.86 12.89
CA PHE A 29 16.73 -3.48 12.55
C PHE A 29 16.49 -3.30 11.04
N SER A 30 17.31 -3.93 10.20
CA SER A 30 17.13 -3.83 8.73
C SER A 30 15.88 -4.56 8.25
N ALA A 31 15.48 -5.68 8.87
CA ALA A 31 14.26 -6.40 8.52
C ALA A 31 12.99 -5.58 8.87
N GLY A 32 12.98 -4.87 9.99
CA GLY A 32 11.83 -4.03 10.40
C GLY A 32 11.62 -2.79 9.52
N VAL A 33 12.68 -2.21 8.98
CA VAL A 33 12.60 -1.07 8.06
C VAL A 33 12.12 -1.51 6.69
N ASN A 34 12.55 -2.67 6.20
CA ASN A 34 12.14 -3.21 4.91
C ASN A 34 10.67 -3.65 4.88
N ALA A 35 10.11 -4.15 5.99
CA ALA A 35 8.72 -4.63 6.06
C ALA A 35 7.69 -3.53 5.75
N GLN A 36 7.96 -2.25 6.12
CA GLN A 36 7.06 -1.13 5.85
C GLN A 36 7.37 -0.35 4.56
N SER A 37 8.40 -0.76 3.84
CA SER A 37 8.75 -0.16 2.55
C SER A 37 8.03 -0.85 1.37
N ARG A 38 7.26 -1.91 1.62
CA ARG A 38 6.53 -2.71 0.62
C ARG A 38 5.10 -2.91 1.07
N LEU A 39 4.21 -3.12 0.10
CA LEU A 39 2.85 -3.57 0.36
C LEU A 39 2.82 -5.05 0.75
N TYR A 40 1.76 -5.47 1.43
CA TYR A 40 1.43 -6.86 1.68
C TYR A 40 0.54 -7.39 0.55
N PRO A 41 0.90 -8.50 -0.13
CA PRO A 41 0.06 -9.05 -1.20
C PRO A 41 -1.23 -9.61 -0.59
N LYS A 42 -2.37 -9.19 -1.12
CA LYS A 42 -3.69 -9.61 -0.66
C LYS A 42 -4.38 -10.41 -1.75
N GLY A 43 -4.85 -11.59 -1.39
CA GLY A 43 -5.73 -12.36 -2.27
C GLY A 43 -7.19 -12.18 -1.83
N ARG A 44 -7.97 -11.33 -2.51
CA ARG A 44 -9.40 -11.15 -2.20
C ARG A 44 -10.19 -12.44 -2.32
N GLU A 45 -9.79 -13.34 -3.21
CA GLU A 45 -10.40 -14.65 -3.42
C GLU A 45 -10.33 -15.56 -2.19
N HIS A 46 -9.40 -15.31 -1.27
CA HIS A 46 -9.19 -16.12 -0.07
C HIS A 46 -9.97 -15.61 1.15
N SER A 47 -10.68 -14.50 1.01
CA SER A 47 -11.54 -13.98 2.07
C SER A 47 -12.72 -14.90 2.31
N GLN A 48 -13.04 -15.21 3.58
CA GLN A 48 -14.15 -16.08 3.97
C GLN A 48 -15.11 -15.38 4.93
N GLY A 49 -16.35 -15.86 4.96
CA GLY A 49 -17.36 -15.42 5.93
C GLY A 49 -17.70 -13.93 5.85
N PRO A 50 -17.71 -13.21 6.99
CA PRO A 50 -18.08 -11.79 7.05
C PRO A 50 -17.15 -10.89 6.23
N LEU A 51 -15.85 -11.19 6.21
CA LEU A 51 -14.86 -10.39 5.46
C LEU A 51 -15.09 -10.48 3.95
N LYS A 52 -15.47 -11.64 3.43
CA LYS A 52 -15.85 -11.80 2.02
C LYS A 52 -17.02 -10.89 1.66
N ARG A 53 -18.08 -10.90 2.48
CA ARG A 53 -19.25 -10.03 2.26
C ARG A 53 -18.93 -8.54 2.33
N TYR A 54 -17.97 -8.17 3.17
CA TYR A 54 -17.49 -6.79 3.26
C TYR A 54 -16.79 -6.38 1.96
N HIS A 55 -15.84 -7.18 1.47
CA HIS A 55 -15.16 -6.88 0.20
C HIS A 55 -16.12 -6.87 -0.99
N GLU A 56 -17.08 -7.80 -1.06
CA GLU A 56 -18.13 -7.79 -2.10
C GLU A 56 -18.96 -6.50 -2.07
N LYS A 57 -19.24 -5.94 -0.89
CA LYS A 57 -19.90 -4.64 -0.77
C LYS A 57 -19.00 -3.48 -1.22
N ILE A 58 -17.73 -3.48 -0.86
CA ILE A 58 -16.74 -2.49 -1.33
C ILE A 58 -16.70 -2.51 -2.85
N ASP A 59 -16.52 -3.68 -3.47
CA ASP A 59 -16.46 -3.83 -4.92
C ASP A 59 -17.76 -3.33 -5.60
N SER A 60 -18.91 -3.69 -5.05
CA SER A 60 -20.21 -3.30 -5.59
C SER A 60 -20.47 -1.79 -5.48
N LEU A 61 -20.14 -1.18 -4.35
CA LEU A 61 -20.47 0.22 -4.06
C LEU A 61 -19.42 1.20 -4.60
N LEU A 62 -18.13 0.84 -4.49
CA LEU A 62 -17.02 1.76 -4.69
C LEU A 62 -16.22 1.49 -5.96
N LEU A 63 -16.19 0.26 -6.48
CA LEU A 63 -15.31 -0.17 -7.57
C LEU A 63 -16.08 -0.68 -8.80
N ASN A 64 -17.11 0.03 -9.23
CA ASN A 64 -17.86 -0.26 -10.48
C ASN A 64 -18.33 -1.72 -10.61
N ASN A 65 -18.83 -2.34 -9.52
CA ASN A 65 -19.24 -3.75 -9.45
C ASN A 65 -18.11 -4.74 -9.79
N GLY A 66 -16.85 -4.39 -9.47
CA GLY A 66 -15.70 -5.21 -9.80
C GLY A 66 -15.29 -5.18 -11.28
N LYS A 67 -15.96 -4.39 -12.12
CA LYS A 67 -15.56 -4.13 -13.51
C LYS A 67 -14.51 -3.03 -13.53
N LEU A 68 -13.30 -3.37 -13.14
CA LEU A 68 -12.15 -2.48 -13.19
C LEU A 68 -11.45 -2.71 -14.54
N ASP A 69 -11.22 -1.64 -15.28
CA ASP A 69 -10.51 -1.74 -16.54
C ASP A 69 -9.01 -1.90 -16.31
N ASP A 70 -8.37 -0.97 -15.64
CA ASP A 70 -6.91 -0.94 -15.49
C ASP A 70 -6.48 -0.98 -14.03
N PHE A 71 -6.77 0.08 -13.26
CA PHE A 71 -6.34 0.21 -11.88
C PHE A 71 -7.39 0.85 -10.97
N ALA A 72 -7.27 0.58 -9.68
CA ALA A 72 -8.06 1.19 -8.64
C ALA A 72 -7.31 1.22 -7.31
N PHE A 73 -7.85 1.95 -6.36
CA PHE A 73 -7.45 1.85 -4.95
C PHE A 73 -8.64 2.05 -4.02
N THR A 74 -8.54 1.51 -2.80
CA THR A 74 -9.48 1.80 -1.71
C THR A 74 -8.77 2.40 -0.50
N ILE A 75 -9.53 3.19 0.26
CA ILE A 75 -9.14 3.73 1.56
C ILE A 75 -10.22 3.28 2.54
N GLU A 76 -9.85 2.41 3.47
CA GLU A 76 -10.75 1.70 4.36
C GLU A 76 -10.44 2.02 5.83
N PRO A 77 -10.94 3.14 6.36
CA PRO A 77 -10.76 3.48 7.77
C PRO A 77 -11.63 2.59 8.67
N SER A 78 -11.13 2.27 9.87
CA SER A 78 -11.81 1.36 10.80
C SER A 78 -13.21 1.85 11.24
N PHE A 79 -13.46 3.16 11.29
CA PHE A 79 -14.69 3.73 11.86
C PHE A 79 -15.39 4.78 10.99
N GLU A 80 -14.76 5.23 9.92
CA GLU A 80 -15.31 6.22 9.00
C GLU A 80 -15.82 5.55 7.73
N GLY A 81 -16.41 6.32 6.81
CA GLY A 81 -16.84 5.83 5.52
C GLY A 81 -15.64 5.53 4.61
N GLU A 82 -15.72 4.42 3.92
CA GLU A 82 -14.71 3.98 2.98
C GLU A 82 -14.77 4.79 1.69
N GLN A 83 -13.66 4.78 0.94
CA GLN A 83 -13.53 5.41 -0.36
C GLN A 83 -12.96 4.42 -1.35
N GLY A 84 -13.38 4.53 -2.60
CA GLY A 84 -12.80 3.79 -3.73
C GLY A 84 -12.59 4.72 -4.91
N CYS A 85 -11.43 4.66 -5.53
CA CYS A 85 -11.10 5.42 -6.73
C CYS A 85 -10.64 4.46 -7.82
N TYR A 86 -11.15 4.62 -9.03
CA TYR A 86 -10.77 3.83 -10.20
C TYR A 86 -10.66 4.70 -11.45
N TYR A 87 -9.93 4.24 -12.43
CA TYR A 87 -9.89 4.86 -13.75
C TYR A 87 -10.97 4.25 -14.64
N ASP A 88 -11.77 5.11 -15.27
CA ASP A 88 -12.77 4.77 -16.26
C ASP A 88 -12.20 5.06 -17.64
N ASN A 89 -11.83 4.00 -18.36
CA ASN A 89 -11.25 4.09 -19.70
C ASN A 89 -12.21 4.66 -20.75
N GLU A 90 -13.51 4.45 -20.59
CA GLU A 90 -14.52 4.90 -21.55
C GLU A 90 -14.62 6.43 -21.51
N THR A 91 -14.59 7.01 -20.33
CA THR A 91 -14.71 8.47 -20.13
C THR A 91 -13.37 9.19 -19.97
N SER A 92 -12.28 8.45 -19.79
CA SER A 92 -10.95 8.99 -19.46
C SER A 92 -10.95 9.81 -18.16
N GLU A 93 -11.61 9.30 -17.13
CA GLU A 93 -11.77 9.97 -15.85
C GLU A 93 -11.29 9.10 -14.69
N LEU A 94 -10.76 9.75 -13.65
CA LEU A 94 -10.71 9.17 -12.32
C LEU A 94 -12.08 9.35 -11.68
N VAL A 95 -12.65 8.26 -11.18
CA VAL A 95 -13.95 8.23 -10.51
C VAL A 95 -13.73 7.88 -9.05
N LEU A 96 -14.02 8.81 -8.15
CA LEU A 96 -13.98 8.63 -6.71
C LEU A 96 -15.39 8.43 -6.16
N LYS A 97 -15.60 7.35 -5.45
CA LYS A 97 -16.83 7.08 -4.69
C LYS A 97 -16.52 7.07 -3.21
N VAL A 98 -17.35 7.76 -2.43
CA VAL A 98 -17.18 7.91 -0.99
C VAL A 98 -18.50 7.56 -0.31
N VAL A 99 -18.48 6.69 0.70
CA VAL A 99 -19.66 6.40 1.50
C VAL A 99 -19.70 7.29 2.74
N ASN A 100 -20.90 7.63 3.15
CA ASN A 100 -21.15 8.53 4.30
C ASN A 100 -20.98 7.87 5.67
N LYS A 101 -20.86 6.54 5.72
CA LYS A 101 -20.71 5.73 6.95
C LYS A 101 -19.94 4.46 6.62
N ASN A 102 -19.27 3.92 7.62
CA ASN A 102 -18.57 2.66 7.50
C ASN A 102 -19.49 1.51 7.07
N ILE A 103 -19.11 0.81 5.99
CA ILE A 103 -19.87 -0.27 5.35
C ILE A 103 -20.02 -1.48 6.28
N TRP A 104 -19.00 -1.75 7.11
CA TRP A 104 -19.01 -2.89 8.03
C TRP A 104 -20.09 -2.79 9.08
N TYR A 105 -20.28 -1.59 9.64
CA TYR A 105 -21.20 -1.35 10.75
C TYR A 105 -22.60 -0.87 10.30
N SER A 106 -22.77 -0.52 9.03
CA SER A 106 -23.97 0.13 8.55
C SER A 106 -24.77 -0.76 7.61
N ALA A 107 -26.08 -0.90 7.88
CA ALA A 107 -26.99 -1.64 7.01
C ALA A 107 -27.31 -0.86 5.71
N LYS A 108 -27.28 0.48 5.77
CA LYS A 108 -27.52 1.38 4.63
C LYS A 108 -26.47 2.47 4.64
N VAL A 109 -25.86 2.67 3.49
CA VAL A 109 -24.89 3.73 3.21
C VAL A 109 -25.34 4.52 1.99
N GLU A 110 -24.98 5.80 1.95
CA GLU A 110 -25.15 6.66 0.78
C GLU A 110 -23.80 6.84 0.14
N VAL A 111 -23.76 6.76 -1.20
CA VAL A 111 -22.54 6.89 -2.00
C VAL A 111 -22.56 8.23 -2.70
N ALA A 112 -21.55 9.05 -2.46
CA ALA A 112 -21.26 10.23 -3.26
C ALA A 112 -20.23 9.88 -4.32
N GLU A 113 -20.42 10.35 -5.57
CA GLU A 113 -19.53 10.10 -6.70
C GLU A 113 -18.96 11.44 -7.19
N TYR A 114 -17.66 11.44 -7.43
CA TYR A 114 -16.90 12.57 -7.96
C TYR A 114 -16.07 12.11 -9.15
N ARG A 115 -15.83 13.01 -10.11
CA ARG A 115 -15.09 12.71 -11.34
C ARG A 115 -14.07 13.79 -11.64
N CYS A 116 -12.94 13.37 -12.20
CA CYS A 116 -11.90 14.27 -12.67
C CYS A 116 -11.30 13.73 -13.97
N SER A 117 -11.41 14.49 -15.05
CA SER A 117 -10.82 14.11 -16.33
C SER A 117 -9.29 14.17 -16.24
N ILE A 118 -8.63 13.12 -16.72
CA ILE A 118 -7.17 13.07 -16.80
C ILE A 118 -6.71 12.60 -18.18
N SER A 119 -5.49 12.97 -18.56
CA SER A 119 -4.93 12.47 -19.80
C SER A 119 -4.61 10.97 -19.71
N ARG A 120 -4.68 10.26 -20.84
CA ARG A 120 -4.29 8.84 -20.90
C ARG A 120 -2.84 8.61 -20.47
N SER A 121 -1.95 9.57 -20.77
CA SER A 121 -0.56 9.53 -20.31
C SER A 121 -0.44 9.64 -18.80
N THR A 122 -1.26 10.47 -18.15
CA THR A 122 -1.34 10.59 -16.69
C THR A 122 -1.86 9.30 -16.07
N ALA A 123 -2.94 8.73 -16.63
CA ALA A 123 -3.48 7.44 -16.20
C ALA A 123 -2.43 6.32 -16.27
N SER A 124 -1.70 6.21 -17.39
CA SER A 124 -0.63 5.22 -17.54
C SER A 124 0.51 5.36 -16.51
N LEU A 125 0.85 6.57 -16.09
CA LEU A 125 1.86 6.79 -15.05
C LEU A 125 1.38 6.35 -13.67
N ILE A 126 0.10 6.57 -13.36
CA ILE A 126 -0.52 6.11 -12.11
C ILE A 126 -0.58 4.57 -12.11
N GLU A 127 -1.02 3.97 -13.21
CA GLU A 127 -1.06 2.52 -13.38
C GLU A 127 0.34 1.88 -13.22
N GLU A 128 1.37 2.52 -13.78
CA GLU A 128 2.76 2.06 -13.66
C GLU A 128 3.24 2.08 -12.20
N LEU A 129 2.91 3.14 -11.43
CA LEU A 129 3.18 3.21 -9.99
C LEU A 129 2.49 2.06 -9.25
N PHE A 130 1.20 1.87 -9.49
CA PHE A 130 0.42 0.84 -8.80
C PHE A 130 0.92 -0.56 -9.14
N SER A 131 1.25 -0.79 -10.42
CA SER A 131 1.85 -2.05 -10.87
C SER A 131 3.19 -2.32 -10.18
N ALA A 132 4.08 -1.33 -10.13
CA ALA A 132 5.36 -1.47 -9.44
C ALA A 132 5.18 -1.73 -7.93
N ALA A 133 4.26 -1.03 -7.28
CA ALA A 133 3.97 -1.21 -5.85
C ALA A 133 3.41 -2.61 -5.54
N VAL A 134 2.44 -3.09 -6.33
CA VAL A 134 1.84 -4.43 -6.17
C VAL A 134 2.86 -5.53 -6.47
N LEU A 135 3.62 -5.43 -7.56
CA LEU A 135 4.63 -6.43 -7.94
C LEU A 135 5.81 -6.49 -6.96
N SER A 136 6.14 -5.38 -6.29
CA SER A 136 7.17 -5.36 -5.23
C SER A 136 6.65 -5.81 -3.86
N SER A 137 5.38 -6.18 -3.73
CA SER A 137 4.77 -6.57 -2.44
C SER A 137 5.45 -7.77 -1.80
N SER A 138 5.36 -7.89 -0.48
CA SER A 138 6.03 -8.94 0.29
C SER A 138 5.18 -9.43 1.45
N TYR A 139 5.11 -10.73 1.65
CA TYR A 139 4.44 -11.35 2.80
C TYR A 139 5.08 -10.99 4.15
N LEU A 140 6.31 -10.47 4.14
CA LEU A 140 6.95 -9.95 5.34
C LEU A 140 6.40 -8.58 5.77
N ALA A 141 5.66 -7.90 4.90
CA ALA A 141 5.04 -6.60 5.16
C ALA A 141 3.66 -6.71 5.83
N GLN A 142 3.34 -7.85 6.43
CA GLN A 142 2.01 -8.13 6.99
C GLN A 142 1.50 -6.97 7.87
N PRO A 143 0.31 -6.44 7.58
CA PRO A 143 -0.28 -5.37 8.36
C PRO A 143 -0.65 -5.87 9.77
N ASN A 144 -0.35 -5.07 10.79
CA ASN A 144 -0.63 -5.40 12.18
C ASN A 144 -1.30 -4.21 12.86
N GLY A 145 -2.55 -4.35 13.25
CA GLY A 145 -3.28 -3.36 14.03
C GLY A 145 -4.76 -3.66 14.14
N LEU A 146 -5.41 -3.03 15.13
CA LEU A 146 -6.85 -3.13 15.35
C LEU A 146 -7.59 -1.89 14.83
N ASP A 147 -6.98 -0.71 15.04
CA ASP A 147 -7.58 0.58 14.69
C ASP A 147 -6.63 1.34 13.75
N GLY A 148 -7.13 1.74 12.59
CA GLY A 148 -6.32 2.43 11.59
C GLY A 148 -7.00 2.54 10.25
N VAL A 149 -6.22 2.72 9.21
CA VAL A 149 -6.70 2.80 7.83
C VAL A 149 -5.97 1.76 6.99
N THR A 150 -6.73 0.94 6.28
CA THR A 150 -6.18 0.05 5.23
C THR A 150 -6.25 0.79 3.90
N TYR A 151 -5.14 0.78 3.18
CA TYR A 151 -5.02 1.27 1.82
C TYR A 151 -4.73 0.08 0.92
N GLU A 152 -5.61 -0.19 -0.02
CA GLU A 152 -5.46 -1.28 -0.97
C GLU A 152 -5.29 -0.73 -2.37
N VAL A 153 -4.37 -1.31 -3.12
CA VAL A 153 -4.10 -0.99 -4.53
C VAL A 153 -4.44 -2.22 -5.38
N LEU A 154 -5.17 -2.00 -6.46
CA LEU A 154 -5.66 -3.02 -7.35
C LEU A 154 -5.19 -2.72 -8.79
N ILE A 155 -4.74 -3.75 -9.50
CA ILE A 155 -4.32 -3.66 -10.90
C ILE A 155 -4.89 -4.83 -11.71
N ASN A 156 -4.88 -4.70 -13.03
CA ASN A 156 -5.34 -5.72 -13.96
C ASN A 156 -6.75 -6.23 -13.63
N GLY A 157 -7.71 -5.31 -13.56
CA GLY A 157 -9.10 -5.66 -13.26
C GLY A 157 -9.34 -6.17 -11.83
N GLY A 158 -8.42 -5.88 -10.89
CA GLY A 158 -8.49 -6.36 -9.51
C GLY A 158 -7.92 -7.77 -9.29
N TYR A 159 -7.31 -8.37 -10.31
CA TYR A 159 -6.66 -9.69 -10.19
C TYR A 159 -5.49 -9.69 -9.23
N TYR A 160 -4.71 -8.61 -9.24
CA TYR A 160 -3.57 -8.45 -8.35
C TYR A 160 -3.84 -7.30 -7.39
N THR A 161 -3.75 -7.59 -6.11
CA THR A 161 -4.00 -6.62 -5.06
C THR A 161 -2.92 -6.67 -4.00
N ALA A 162 -2.61 -5.51 -3.44
CA ALA A 162 -1.72 -5.40 -2.30
C ALA A 162 -2.15 -4.25 -1.40
N GLU A 163 -1.89 -4.39 -0.10
CA GLU A 163 -2.36 -3.44 0.90
C GLU A 163 -1.25 -3.00 1.85
N CYS A 164 -1.46 -1.86 2.50
CA CYS A 164 -0.75 -1.47 3.71
C CYS A 164 -1.72 -0.92 4.74
N TRP A 165 -1.36 -1.08 6.00
CA TRP A 165 -2.14 -0.59 7.12
C TRP A 165 -1.39 0.50 7.86
N SER A 166 -1.97 1.71 7.93
CA SER A 166 -1.43 2.87 8.67
C SER A 166 0.10 2.97 8.65
N PRO A 167 0.72 3.16 7.47
CA PRO A 167 2.16 3.05 7.33
C PRO A 167 2.88 4.14 8.11
N LYS A 168 4.05 3.81 8.64
CA LYS A 168 4.89 4.78 9.37
C LYS A 168 5.39 5.87 8.41
N LYS A 169 5.53 7.09 8.96
CA LYS A 169 6.15 8.22 8.25
C LYS A 169 7.50 7.82 7.66
N ASP A 170 7.86 8.46 6.56
CA ASP A 170 9.14 8.29 5.85
C ASP A 170 9.37 6.89 5.21
N THR A 171 8.32 6.05 5.13
CA THR A 171 8.37 4.80 4.36
C THR A 171 7.81 4.99 2.95
N ASN A 172 8.15 4.08 2.02
CA ASN A 172 7.59 4.10 0.66
C ASN A 172 6.08 3.90 0.66
N CYS A 173 5.56 3.05 1.55
CA CYS A 173 4.12 2.89 1.73
C CYS A 173 3.45 4.18 2.20
N HIS A 174 4.07 4.97 3.09
CA HIS A 174 3.55 6.26 3.50
C HIS A 174 3.54 7.29 2.35
N LYS A 175 4.59 7.31 1.52
CA LYS A 175 4.62 8.15 0.31
C LYS A 175 3.50 7.75 -0.66
N LEU A 176 3.30 6.44 -0.89
CA LEU A 176 2.21 5.95 -1.72
C LEU A 176 0.84 6.38 -1.17
N VAL A 177 0.59 6.16 0.13
CA VAL A 177 -0.65 6.57 0.80
C VAL A 177 -0.92 8.05 0.62
N ARG A 178 0.09 8.91 0.79
CA ARG A 178 -0.06 10.35 0.53
C ARG A 178 -0.50 10.64 -0.91
N ILE A 179 0.06 9.96 -1.90
CA ILE A 179 -0.37 10.09 -3.30
C ILE A 179 -1.84 9.66 -3.44
N LEU A 180 -2.28 8.54 -2.83
CA LEU A 180 -3.67 8.09 -2.89
C LEU A 180 -4.64 9.11 -2.28
N GLU A 181 -4.28 9.68 -1.13
CA GLU A 181 -5.08 10.71 -0.45
C GLU A 181 -5.13 12.02 -1.26
N GLU A 182 -4.01 12.45 -1.84
CA GLU A 182 -3.94 13.65 -2.69
C GLU A 182 -4.71 13.45 -4.01
N LEU A 183 -4.65 12.26 -4.63
CA LEU A 183 -5.49 11.92 -5.78
C LEU A 183 -6.99 11.98 -5.41
N SER A 184 -7.38 11.38 -4.28
CA SER A 184 -8.76 11.44 -3.79
C SER A 184 -9.23 12.88 -3.57
N ALA A 185 -8.38 13.72 -2.95
CA ALA A 185 -8.69 15.12 -2.72
C ALA A 185 -8.86 15.91 -4.04
N ALA A 186 -7.96 15.70 -5.00
CA ALA A 186 -8.02 16.35 -6.31
C ALA A 186 -9.27 15.95 -7.11
N VAL A 187 -9.61 14.64 -7.12
CA VAL A 187 -10.83 14.16 -7.80
C VAL A 187 -12.08 14.72 -7.17
N LYS A 188 -12.12 14.83 -5.83
CA LYS A 188 -13.29 15.34 -5.08
C LYS A 188 -13.65 16.77 -5.45
N ILE A 189 -12.66 17.60 -5.83
CA ILE A 189 -12.87 18.99 -6.26
C ILE A 189 -12.72 19.19 -7.75
N ASN A 190 -12.57 18.11 -8.54
CA ASN A 190 -12.34 18.12 -9.98
C ASN A 190 -11.15 18.96 -10.41
N ASP A 191 -10.01 18.83 -9.72
CA ASP A 191 -8.79 19.58 -9.98
C ASP A 191 -7.76 18.73 -10.74
N GLN A 192 -7.82 18.78 -12.07
CA GLN A 192 -6.88 18.12 -12.97
C GLN A 192 -5.44 18.58 -12.75
N VAL A 193 -5.23 19.86 -12.46
CA VAL A 193 -3.89 20.43 -12.27
C VAL A 193 -3.24 19.85 -11.02
N ALA A 194 -4.01 19.66 -9.95
CA ALA A 194 -3.54 18.99 -8.74
C ALA A 194 -3.10 17.54 -9.03
N VAL A 195 -3.84 16.79 -9.86
CA VAL A 195 -3.43 15.44 -10.29
C VAL A 195 -2.12 15.49 -11.08
N GLU A 196 -1.97 16.43 -12.03
CA GLU A 196 -0.75 16.58 -12.83
C GLU A 196 0.46 16.97 -11.98
N ASN A 197 0.27 17.74 -10.93
CA ASN A 197 1.35 18.13 -10.00
C ASN A 197 1.92 16.95 -9.20
N LEU A 198 1.22 15.82 -9.11
CA LEU A 198 1.72 14.58 -8.47
C LEU A 198 2.66 13.78 -9.37
N ILE A 199 2.69 14.02 -10.68
CA ILE A 199 3.45 13.22 -11.65
C ILE A 199 4.95 13.09 -11.32
N PRO A 200 5.67 14.13 -10.88
CA PRO A 200 7.07 13.99 -10.51
C PRO A 200 7.28 12.98 -9.38
N GLU A 201 6.44 13.04 -8.35
CA GLU A 201 6.52 12.13 -7.21
C GLU A 201 6.10 10.71 -7.58
N ILE A 202 5.05 10.56 -8.39
CA ILE A 202 4.62 9.28 -8.94
C ILE A 202 5.78 8.59 -9.65
N LYS A 203 6.52 9.30 -10.52
CA LYS A 203 7.68 8.75 -11.25
C LYS A 203 8.84 8.36 -10.33
N GLU A 204 9.14 9.22 -9.34
CA GLU A 204 10.18 8.91 -8.35
C GLU A 204 9.84 7.63 -7.58
N LEU A 205 8.63 7.54 -7.05
CA LEU A 205 8.20 6.40 -6.26
C LEU A 205 8.06 5.12 -7.09
N THR A 206 7.66 5.22 -8.35
CA THR A 206 7.66 4.11 -9.31
C THR A 206 9.05 3.50 -9.45
N THR A 207 10.07 4.34 -9.60
CA THR A 207 11.47 3.88 -9.70
C THR A 207 11.89 3.12 -8.45
N VAL A 208 11.56 3.65 -7.26
CA VAL A 208 11.87 3.01 -5.98
C VAL A 208 11.22 1.63 -5.86
N PHE A 209 9.94 1.49 -6.23
CA PHE A 209 9.27 0.18 -6.18
C PHE A 209 9.83 -0.81 -7.21
N LYS A 210 10.24 -0.36 -8.40
CA LYS A 210 10.90 -1.21 -9.40
C LYS A 210 12.24 -1.74 -8.88
N GLU A 211 13.07 -0.91 -8.28
CA GLU A 211 14.33 -1.33 -7.66
C GLU A 211 14.12 -2.39 -6.57
N LEU A 212 13.03 -2.27 -5.80
CA LEU A 212 12.65 -3.29 -4.80
C LEU A 212 12.24 -4.63 -5.44
N CYS A 213 11.66 -4.64 -6.65
CA CYS A 213 11.38 -5.86 -7.39
C CYS A 213 12.67 -6.57 -7.80
N ASP A 214 13.64 -5.84 -8.34
CA ASP A 214 14.88 -6.42 -8.86
C ASP A 214 15.71 -7.10 -7.74
N CYS A 215 15.61 -6.59 -6.50
CA CYS A 215 16.27 -7.20 -5.35
C CYS A 215 15.67 -8.57 -4.90
N LEU A 216 14.55 -9.01 -5.47
CA LEU A 216 13.94 -10.30 -5.13
C LEU A 216 14.52 -11.47 -5.94
N PHE A 217 15.29 -11.20 -6.99
CA PHE A 217 15.82 -12.19 -7.93
C PHE A 217 17.34 -12.38 -7.82
N VAL A 218 17.98 -11.81 -6.80
CA VAL A 218 19.39 -11.99 -6.46
C VAL A 218 19.53 -12.79 -5.16
#